data_265f0d7b9438cd4e251b00b1742575c7
#
_entry.id   265f0d7b9438cd4e251b00b1742575c7
#
_cell.length_a   1.000
_cell.length_b   1.000
_cell.length_c   1.000
_cell.angle_alpha   90.00
_cell.angle_beta   90.00
_cell.angle_gamma   90.00
#
_symmetry.space_group_name_H-M   'P 1'
#
loop_
_entity.id
_entity.type
_entity.pdbx_description
1 polymer ?
#
loop_
_entity_poly.entity_id
_entity_poly.type
_entity_poly.pdbx_seq_one_letter_code
_entity_poly.pdbx_strand_id
1 'polypeptide(L)'
;MKRIARMLSAVGTICVLGITGLQAQNEIIRLDDDVTIKVDRKLYPDFKLALPHEAEPPYAAARRARKAAGIRVELPDHVNNGEDKYFPPIFNQDGGSCGSAQNIGYMFTHEIDAWRDLDASLPENQYPTHFTWLLTYNGSDKEEMAKANGIPNVATYGGRTYSKLFGAQTHEDVDFGWMQGYDKWYSAMWNRAASTFSITATATAEGRQELKEWLYDHCGDKTMPSGGVAGIGVAAYGNWKKIPTTTNNKNIGVAGMSYVDAWGDTYNHAVTVVGYDDRIEFDLDGDGKVGEKDEDEVGAWIIANSWGNGWENKGFIYCPYKYSFAVNK
;
A
#
# COMPACT_ATOMS: atom_id res chain seq x y z
N MET A 1 15.95 -3.53 -16.29
CA MET A 1 14.79 -3.36 -17.18
C MET A 1 14.83 -4.11 -18.51
N LYS A 2 15.96 -4.44 -19.12
CA LYS A 2 15.99 -5.22 -20.40
C LYS A 2 15.94 -6.74 -20.27
N ARG A 3 16.03 -7.31 -19.07
CA ARG A 3 15.95 -8.77 -18.84
C ARG A 3 14.54 -9.30 -18.57
N ILE A 4 13.65 -8.49 -18.03
CA ILE A 4 12.26 -8.88 -17.71
C ILE A 4 11.38 -8.94 -18.97
N ALA A 5 11.65 -8.09 -19.95
CA ALA A 5 10.88 -8.07 -21.22
C ALA A 5 11.12 -9.27 -22.15
N ARG A 6 12.10 -10.14 -21.86
CA ARG A 6 12.35 -11.36 -22.65
C ARG A 6 11.67 -12.62 -22.10
N MET A 7 11.11 -12.57 -20.89
CA MET A 7 10.40 -13.73 -20.31
C MET A 7 9.01 -14.00 -20.92
N LEU A 8 8.46 -13.08 -21.69
CA LEU A 8 7.09 -13.18 -22.20
C LEU A 8 6.93 -13.77 -23.60
N SER A 9 8.01 -14.21 -24.27
CA SER A 9 7.90 -14.73 -25.64
C SER A 9 8.18 -16.23 -25.82
N ALA A 10 8.39 -16.97 -24.75
CA ALA A 10 8.61 -18.42 -24.84
C ALA A 10 7.44 -19.20 -24.23
N VAL A 11 6.28 -19.16 -24.88
CA VAL A 11 5.32 -20.28 -24.79
C VAL A 11 5.94 -21.43 -25.59
N GLY A 12 6.91 -22.07 -24.98
CA GLY A 12 7.57 -23.23 -25.55
C GLY A 12 6.64 -24.41 -25.51
N THR A 13 6.45 -24.99 -26.67
CA THR A 13 5.82 -26.25 -27.00
C THR A 13 6.05 -27.31 -25.91
N ILE A 14 4.98 -27.79 -25.28
CA ILE A 14 5.01 -28.99 -24.44
C ILE A 14 5.29 -30.17 -25.32
N CYS A 15 6.54 -30.65 -25.37
CA CYS A 15 6.84 -31.98 -25.92
C CYS A 15 6.43 -33.03 -24.89
N VAL A 16 5.26 -33.59 -25.04
CA VAL A 16 4.88 -34.85 -24.40
C VAL A 16 5.55 -35.98 -25.17
N LEU A 17 6.70 -36.41 -24.71
CA LEU A 17 7.25 -37.71 -25.12
C LEU A 17 6.50 -38.79 -24.34
N GLY A 18 5.54 -39.41 -25.01
CA GLY A 18 4.90 -40.62 -24.54
C GLY A 18 5.88 -41.78 -24.46
N ILE A 19 6.28 -42.16 -23.27
CA ILE A 19 6.91 -43.44 -22.95
C ILE A 19 5.89 -44.27 -22.20
N THR A 20 5.31 -45.25 -22.89
CA THR A 20 4.48 -46.28 -22.29
C THR A 20 5.36 -47.22 -21.46
N GLY A 21 5.16 -47.22 -20.15
CA GLY A 21 5.73 -48.22 -19.26
C GLY A 21 6.78 -47.72 -18.27
N LEU A 22 6.41 -47.24 -17.20
CA LEU A 22 6.84 -46.73 -15.91
C LEU A 22 6.49 -45.25 -15.79
N GLN A 23 5.45 -44.99 -15.06
CA GLN A 23 5.04 -43.59 -14.72
C GLN A 23 6.22 -42.90 -14.05
N ALA A 24 6.76 -41.89 -14.71
CA ALA A 24 7.72 -41.03 -14.11
C ALA A 24 7.06 -40.34 -12.91
N GLN A 25 7.52 -40.64 -11.69
CA GLN A 25 7.01 -40.07 -10.44
C GLN A 25 7.26 -38.57 -10.35
N ASN A 26 8.10 -38.05 -11.24
CA ASN A 26 8.53 -36.67 -11.22
C ASN A 26 8.32 -36.00 -12.56
N GLU A 27 7.70 -34.86 -12.57
CA GLU A 27 7.60 -33.97 -13.72
C GLU A 27 8.60 -32.83 -13.58
N ILE A 28 9.33 -32.53 -14.66
CA ILE A 28 10.22 -31.39 -14.73
C ILE A 28 9.48 -30.26 -15.44
N ILE A 29 9.24 -29.17 -14.74
CA ILE A 29 8.64 -27.97 -15.29
C ILE A 29 9.75 -26.94 -15.51
N ARG A 30 9.88 -26.49 -16.74
CA ARG A 30 10.83 -25.45 -17.11
C ARG A 30 10.19 -24.08 -16.87
N LEU A 31 10.82 -23.26 -16.05
CA LEU A 31 10.37 -21.90 -15.73
C LEU A 31 11.04 -20.86 -16.62
N ASP A 32 12.33 -21.09 -16.95
CA ASP A 32 13.16 -20.23 -17.78
C ASP A 32 14.27 -21.10 -18.41
N ASP A 33 15.08 -20.51 -19.29
CA ASP A 33 16.15 -21.24 -19.99
C ASP A 33 17.11 -21.98 -19.05
N ASP A 34 17.33 -21.42 -17.85
CA ASP A 34 18.24 -21.95 -16.85
C ASP A 34 17.56 -22.45 -15.57
N VAL A 35 16.22 -22.34 -15.48
CA VAL A 35 15.49 -22.68 -14.26
C VAL A 35 14.45 -23.76 -14.53
N THR A 36 14.60 -24.89 -13.86
CA THR A 36 13.63 -25.98 -13.87
C THR A 36 13.23 -26.34 -12.45
N ILE A 37 11.97 -26.72 -12.26
CA ILE A 37 11.50 -27.33 -11.01
C ILE A 37 11.10 -28.77 -11.28
N LYS A 38 11.32 -29.60 -10.26
CA LYS A 38 10.95 -31.02 -10.28
C LYS A 38 9.75 -31.19 -9.35
N VAL A 39 8.63 -31.64 -9.90
CA VAL A 39 7.41 -31.88 -9.15
C VAL A 39 7.14 -33.36 -9.02
N ASP A 40 7.03 -33.87 -7.81
CA ASP A 40 6.56 -35.24 -7.56
C ASP A 40 5.03 -35.28 -7.67
N ARG A 41 4.54 -35.79 -8.77
CA ARG A 41 3.11 -35.90 -9.06
C ARG A 41 2.37 -36.90 -8.16
N LYS A 42 3.08 -37.76 -7.48
CA LYS A 42 2.48 -38.66 -6.49
C LYS A 42 2.14 -37.89 -5.19
N LEU A 43 3.01 -36.96 -4.80
CA LEU A 43 2.76 -36.11 -3.63
C LEU A 43 1.88 -34.90 -3.97
N TYR A 44 2.00 -34.37 -5.19
CA TYR A 44 1.31 -33.14 -5.64
C TYR A 44 0.60 -33.38 -6.98
N PRO A 45 -0.45 -34.20 -7.02
CA PRO A 45 -1.12 -34.58 -8.28
C PRO A 45 -1.73 -33.37 -9.00
N ASP A 46 -2.21 -32.39 -8.24
CA ASP A 46 -2.92 -31.20 -8.75
C ASP A 46 -2.04 -29.96 -8.82
N PHE A 47 -0.72 -30.12 -8.66
CA PHE A 47 0.19 -28.98 -8.75
C PHE A 47 0.03 -28.27 -10.09
N LYS A 48 -0.34 -26.99 -10.03
CA LYS A 48 -0.39 -26.09 -11.18
C LYS A 48 0.56 -24.93 -10.89
N LEU A 49 1.50 -24.68 -11.81
CA LEU A 49 2.27 -23.47 -11.75
C LEU A 49 1.34 -22.30 -12.08
N ALA A 50 1.00 -21.51 -11.08
CA ALA A 50 0.40 -20.21 -11.33
C ALA A 50 1.51 -19.28 -11.84
N LEU A 51 1.64 -19.17 -13.14
CA LEU A 51 2.41 -18.08 -13.72
C LEU A 51 1.70 -16.78 -13.32
N PRO A 52 2.44 -15.77 -12.85
CA PRO A 52 1.85 -14.47 -12.62
C PRO A 52 1.34 -13.96 -13.96
N HIS A 53 0.05 -14.03 -14.17
CA HIS A 53 -0.57 -13.21 -15.19
C HIS A 53 -0.40 -11.76 -14.68
N GLU A 54 0.31 -10.94 -15.42
CA GLU A 54 0.16 -9.49 -15.34
C GLU A 54 -1.24 -9.15 -15.89
N ALA A 55 -2.26 -9.61 -15.20
CA ALA A 55 -3.62 -9.18 -15.48
C ALA A 55 -3.67 -7.70 -15.15
N GLU A 56 -4.27 -6.92 -16.04
CA GLU A 56 -4.55 -5.51 -15.76
C GLU A 56 -5.27 -5.41 -14.41
N PRO A 57 -4.85 -4.53 -13.49
CA PRO A 57 -5.51 -4.38 -12.21
C PRO A 57 -7.00 -4.03 -12.38
N PRO A 58 -7.91 -4.56 -11.55
CA PRO A 58 -9.34 -4.30 -11.68
C PRO A 58 -9.68 -2.81 -11.76
N TYR A 59 -9.00 -1.97 -10.97
CA TYR A 59 -9.20 -0.52 -10.99
C TYR A 59 -8.83 0.12 -12.34
N ALA A 60 -7.75 -0.33 -12.98
CA ALA A 60 -7.32 0.21 -14.26
C ALA A 60 -8.30 -0.16 -15.37
N ALA A 61 -8.83 -1.39 -15.35
CA ALA A 61 -9.89 -1.84 -16.24
C ALA A 61 -11.18 -1.03 -16.02
N ALA A 62 -11.58 -0.82 -14.76
CA ALA A 62 -12.77 -0.04 -14.41
C ALA A 62 -12.62 1.42 -14.84
N ARG A 63 -11.47 2.07 -14.58
CA ARG A 63 -11.18 3.44 -15.01
C ARG A 63 -11.20 3.58 -16.54
N ARG A 64 -10.60 2.63 -17.25
CA ARG A 64 -10.64 2.61 -18.71
C ARG A 64 -12.06 2.46 -19.24
N ALA A 65 -12.88 1.59 -18.66
CA ALA A 65 -14.27 1.42 -19.04
C ALA A 65 -15.09 2.70 -18.81
N ARG A 66 -14.90 3.39 -17.69
CA ARG A 66 -15.50 4.71 -17.43
C ARG A 66 -15.13 5.74 -18.51
N LYS A 67 -13.83 5.86 -18.81
CA LYS A 67 -13.32 6.79 -19.82
C LYS A 67 -13.89 6.48 -21.22
N ALA A 68 -13.94 5.20 -21.59
CA ALA A 68 -14.50 4.76 -22.87
C ALA A 68 -16.01 5.02 -22.97
N ALA A 69 -16.74 4.93 -21.85
CA ALA A 69 -18.16 5.24 -21.78
C ALA A 69 -18.46 6.76 -21.69
N GLY A 70 -17.45 7.60 -21.69
CA GLY A 70 -17.60 9.06 -21.52
C GLY A 70 -18.14 9.47 -20.14
N ILE A 71 -18.08 8.58 -19.15
CA ILE A 71 -18.55 8.88 -17.81
C ILE A 71 -17.55 9.79 -17.12
N ARG A 72 -18.00 10.99 -16.77
CA ARG A 72 -17.26 11.93 -15.94
C ARG A 72 -17.56 11.62 -14.47
N VAL A 73 -16.52 11.38 -13.67
CA VAL A 73 -16.66 11.18 -12.24
C VAL A 73 -16.77 12.54 -11.57
N GLU A 74 -17.86 12.80 -10.88
CA GLU A 74 -17.97 13.94 -9.95
C GLU A 74 -17.42 13.49 -8.60
N LEU A 75 -16.23 13.98 -8.27
CA LEU A 75 -15.59 13.71 -7.00
C LEU A 75 -16.13 14.66 -5.93
N PRO A 76 -16.34 14.20 -4.69
CA PRO A 76 -16.61 15.09 -3.58
C PRO A 76 -15.40 15.98 -3.29
N ASP A 77 -15.61 17.13 -2.66
CA ASP A 77 -14.51 18.03 -2.28
C ASP A 77 -13.62 17.46 -1.15
N HIS A 78 -14.07 16.42 -0.48
CA HIS A 78 -13.36 15.81 0.65
C HIS A 78 -13.58 14.30 0.70
N VAL A 79 -12.49 13.56 0.89
CA VAL A 79 -12.47 12.12 1.18
C VAL A 79 -11.44 11.89 2.29
N ASN A 80 -11.77 11.09 3.31
CA ASN A 80 -10.85 10.71 4.37
C ASN A 80 -11.07 9.25 4.80
N ASN A 81 -10.44 8.31 4.11
CA ASN A 81 -10.48 6.88 4.43
C ASN A 81 -9.71 6.54 5.74
N GLY A 82 -8.92 7.51 6.26
CA GLY A 82 -8.29 7.37 7.58
C GLY A 82 -9.26 7.39 8.76
N GLU A 83 -10.54 7.75 8.50
CA GLU A 83 -11.61 7.77 9.50
C GLU A 83 -12.62 6.63 9.31
N ASP A 84 -12.50 5.83 8.28
CA ASP A 84 -13.40 4.71 8.08
C ASP A 84 -13.03 3.50 8.96
N LYS A 85 -13.94 2.55 9.09
CA LYS A 85 -13.73 1.37 9.94
C LYS A 85 -12.67 0.40 9.38
N TYR A 86 -12.26 0.56 8.13
CA TYR A 86 -11.29 -0.28 7.46
C TYR A 86 -9.86 0.19 7.68
N PHE A 87 -9.68 1.45 8.13
CA PHE A 87 -8.36 1.99 8.41
C PHE A 87 -7.97 1.69 9.88
N PRO A 88 -6.82 1.04 10.12
CA PRO A 88 -6.41 0.69 11.48
C PRO A 88 -6.04 1.93 12.28
N PRO A 89 -6.20 1.89 13.62
CA PRO A 89 -5.75 2.98 14.48
C PRO A 89 -4.29 3.35 14.24
N ILE A 90 -4.00 4.66 14.27
CA ILE A 90 -2.63 5.17 14.16
C ILE A 90 -1.75 4.50 15.21
N PHE A 91 -0.62 4.00 14.79
CA PHE A 91 0.36 3.35 15.64
C PHE A 91 1.75 3.98 15.51
N ASN A 92 2.62 3.68 16.46
CA ASN A 92 4.02 4.06 16.40
C ASN A 92 4.81 2.88 15.81
N GLN A 93 5.52 3.11 14.70
CA GLN A 93 6.46 2.12 14.17
C GLN A 93 7.61 1.91 15.15
N ASP A 94 8.26 0.76 15.05
CA ASP A 94 9.45 0.45 15.81
C ASP A 94 10.63 0.30 14.83
N GLY A 95 11.75 0.97 15.14
CA GLY A 95 12.91 0.98 14.26
C GLY A 95 12.65 1.57 12.86
N GLY A 96 13.43 1.16 11.87
CA GLY A 96 13.34 1.59 10.47
C GLY A 96 12.24 0.91 9.66
N SER A 97 11.11 0.56 10.28
CA SER A 97 10.05 -0.25 9.64
C SER A 97 8.98 0.56 8.88
N CYS A 98 9.26 1.83 8.54
CA CYS A 98 8.27 2.72 7.89
C CYS A 98 7.66 2.14 6.60
N GLY A 99 8.46 1.51 5.74
CA GLY A 99 7.95 0.86 4.53
C GLY A 99 7.00 -0.30 4.83
N SER A 100 7.26 -1.10 5.86
CA SER A 100 6.33 -2.15 6.30
C SER A 100 5.11 -1.58 7.04
N ALA A 101 5.28 -0.47 7.76
CA ALA A 101 4.17 0.23 8.39
C ALA A 101 3.18 0.76 7.34
N GLN A 102 3.69 1.39 6.29
CA GLN A 102 2.91 1.87 5.15
C GLN A 102 2.23 0.72 4.40
N ASN A 103 3.02 -0.24 3.88
CA ASN A 103 2.52 -1.27 2.97
C ASN A 103 1.64 -2.31 3.67
N ILE A 104 2.03 -2.76 4.86
CA ILE A 104 1.34 -3.84 5.56
C ILE A 104 0.44 -3.29 6.66
N GLY A 105 1.01 -2.43 7.51
CA GLY A 105 0.29 -1.90 8.66
C GLY A 105 -0.93 -1.07 8.29
N TYR A 106 -0.84 -0.27 7.22
CA TYR A 106 -1.93 0.57 6.75
C TYR A 106 -2.58 0.06 5.46
N MET A 107 -1.86 0.03 4.33
CA MET A 107 -2.46 -0.28 3.03
C MET A 107 -3.05 -1.69 2.98
N PHE A 108 -2.27 -2.72 3.27
CA PHE A 108 -2.76 -4.09 3.21
C PHE A 108 -3.90 -4.34 4.20
N THR A 109 -3.82 -3.76 5.42
CA THR A 109 -4.90 -3.83 6.41
C THR A 109 -6.17 -3.20 5.84
N HIS A 110 -6.10 -1.95 5.36
CA HIS A 110 -7.24 -1.23 4.83
C HIS A 110 -7.90 -1.98 3.66
N GLU A 111 -7.12 -2.40 2.68
CA GLU A 111 -7.62 -3.03 1.45
C GLU A 111 -8.30 -4.39 1.74
N ILE A 112 -7.71 -5.22 2.60
CA ILE A 112 -8.29 -6.53 2.92
C ILE A 112 -9.53 -6.40 3.81
N ASP A 113 -9.54 -5.41 4.72
CA ASP A 113 -10.67 -5.16 5.60
C ASP A 113 -11.84 -4.53 4.83
N ALA A 114 -11.57 -3.61 3.91
CA ALA A 114 -12.57 -3.09 3.00
C ALA A 114 -13.17 -4.21 2.15
N TRP A 115 -12.34 -5.06 1.55
CA TRP A 115 -12.83 -6.17 0.73
C TRP A 115 -13.68 -7.19 1.51
N ARG A 116 -13.36 -7.41 2.80
CA ARG A 116 -14.05 -8.38 3.66
C ARG A 116 -15.12 -7.77 4.56
N ASP A 117 -15.30 -6.46 4.52
CA ASP A 117 -16.20 -5.69 5.39
C ASP A 117 -15.88 -5.86 6.90
N LEU A 118 -14.59 -5.83 7.27
CA LEU A 118 -14.09 -6.04 8.62
C LEU A 118 -13.80 -4.70 9.32
N ASP A 119 -13.70 -4.74 10.65
CA ASP A 119 -13.34 -3.59 11.48
C ASP A 119 -11.85 -3.65 11.84
N ALA A 120 -11.05 -2.76 11.25
CA ALA A 120 -9.61 -2.67 11.44
C ALA A 120 -9.17 -2.24 12.85
N SER A 121 -10.09 -1.87 13.73
CA SER A 121 -9.76 -1.60 15.14
C SER A 121 -9.41 -2.87 15.91
N LEU A 122 -9.84 -4.05 15.43
CA LEU A 122 -9.65 -5.34 16.08
C LEU A 122 -8.31 -5.98 15.69
N PRO A 123 -7.53 -6.54 16.64
CA PRO A 123 -6.22 -7.13 16.34
C PRO A 123 -6.24 -8.29 15.35
N GLU A 124 -7.34 -9.02 15.28
CA GLU A 124 -7.56 -10.11 14.30
C GLU A 124 -7.72 -9.62 12.86
N ASN A 125 -8.02 -8.35 12.67
CA ASN A 125 -8.18 -7.71 11.37
C ASN A 125 -6.99 -6.81 11.01
N GLN A 126 -5.99 -6.67 11.88
CA GLN A 126 -4.78 -5.90 11.64
C GLN A 126 -3.62 -6.80 11.23
N TYR A 127 -2.70 -6.26 10.44
CA TYR A 127 -1.54 -7.01 9.92
C TYR A 127 -0.23 -6.41 10.44
N PRO A 128 0.70 -7.27 10.97
CA PRO A 128 1.89 -6.82 11.68
C PRO A 128 2.97 -6.33 10.71
N THR A 129 3.49 -5.16 10.98
CA THR A 129 4.60 -4.56 10.21
C THR A 129 5.88 -5.38 10.29
N HIS A 130 6.17 -5.95 11.47
CA HIS A 130 7.42 -6.65 11.71
C HIS A 130 7.51 -8.01 11.07
N PHE A 131 6.40 -8.64 10.71
CA PHE A 131 6.45 -9.90 9.97
C PHE A 131 7.21 -9.73 8.64
N THR A 132 6.88 -8.71 7.86
CA THR A 132 7.59 -8.45 6.60
C THR A 132 8.93 -7.77 6.82
N TRP A 133 9.03 -6.82 7.77
CA TRP A 133 10.27 -6.11 8.03
C TRP A 133 11.40 -7.04 8.44
N LEU A 134 11.13 -8.03 9.28
CA LEU A 134 12.09 -9.03 9.72
C LEU A 134 12.60 -9.92 8.59
N LEU A 135 11.72 -10.29 7.69
CA LEU A 135 12.05 -11.20 6.60
C LEU A 135 12.68 -10.48 5.40
N THR A 136 12.38 -9.21 5.19
CA THR A 136 12.89 -8.45 4.04
C THR A 136 13.88 -7.34 4.41
N TYR A 137 14.02 -7.01 5.69
CA TYR A 137 14.92 -5.99 6.24
C TYR A 137 15.01 -4.72 5.38
N ASN A 138 13.93 -3.93 5.35
CA ASN A 138 13.81 -2.72 4.51
C ASN A 138 13.92 -2.95 2.99
N GLY A 139 13.97 -4.20 2.55
CA GLY A 139 13.94 -4.53 1.13
C GLY A 139 12.61 -4.14 0.46
N SER A 140 12.61 -4.14 -0.87
CA SER A 140 11.44 -3.84 -1.71
C SER A 140 10.46 -5.01 -1.87
N ASP A 141 10.66 -6.11 -1.15
CA ASP A 141 9.99 -7.39 -1.43
C ASP A 141 8.76 -7.66 -0.53
N LYS A 142 8.27 -6.63 0.19
CA LYS A 142 7.10 -6.74 1.09
C LYS A 142 5.85 -7.14 0.33
N GLU A 143 5.65 -6.52 -0.81
CA GLU A 143 4.53 -6.75 -1.71
C GLU A 143 4.60 -8.16 -2.31
N GLU A 144 5.78 -8.61 -2.72
CA GLU A 144 5.97 -9.97 -3.21
C GLU A 144 5.71 -11.00 -2.11
N MET A 145 6.11 -10.70 -0.87
CA MET A 145 5.83 -11.54 0.27
C MET A 145 4.33 -11.62 0.57
N ALA A 146 3.62 -10.50 0.52
CA ALA A 146 2.18 -10.46 0.69
C ALA A 146 1.44 -11.25 -0.41
N LYS A 147 1.95 -11.25 -1.64
CA LYS A 147 1.40 -12.04 -2.76
C LYS A 147 1.72 -13.53 -2.62
N ALA A 148 2.95 -13.89 -2.31
CA ALA A 148 3.42 -15.27 -2.32
C ALA A 148 3.00 -16.06 -1.07
N ASN A 149 3.28 -15.51 0.11
CA ASN A 149 3.15 -16.22 1.38
C ASN A 149 1.88 -15.85 2.14
N GLY A 150 1.37 -14.64 1.89
CA GLY A 150 0.35 -14.04 2.75
C GLY A 150 0.93 -13.51 4.06
N ILE A 151 0.11 -12.78 4.79
CA ILE A 151 0.46 -12.11 6.03
C ILE A 151 -0.42 -12.64 7.16
N PRO A 152 0.16 -13.09 8.31
CA PRO A 152 -0.63 -13.42 9.48
C PRO A 152 -1.27 -12.15 10.06
N ASN A 153 -2.42 -12.25 10.69
CA ASN A 153 -2.94 -11.11 11.43
C ASN A 153 -2.17 -10.89 12.75
N VAL A 154 -2.36 -9.71 13.36
CA VAL A 154 -1.67 -9.31 14.60
C VAL A 154 -1.95 -10.26 15.75
N ALA A 155 -3.19 -10.76 15.88
CA ALA A 155 -3.57 -11.70 16.93
C ALA A 155 -2.84 -13.04 16.79
N THR A 156 -2.78 -13.59 15.58
CA THR A 156 -2.09 -14.86 15.29
C THR A 156 -0.56 -14.72 15.41
N TYR A 157 -0.01 -13.62 14.93
CA TYR A 157 1.42 -13.34 15.01
C TYR A 157 1.89 -13.07 16.44
N GLY A 158 1.03 -12.50 17.28
CA GLY A 158 1.29 -12.21 18.70
C GLY A 158 1.66 -10.76 18.99
N GLY A 159 1.43 -9.85 18.06
CA GLY A 159 1.65 -8.41 18.22
C GLY A 159 2.02 -7.73 16.91
N ARG A 160 2.13 -6.40 16.93
CA ARG A 160 2.43 -5.60 15.75
C ARG A 160 3.93 -5.38 15.55
N THR A 161 4.66 -5.23 16.65
CA THR A 161 6.06 -4.84 16.65
C THR A 161 6.91 -5.79 17.50
N TYR A 162 8.23 -5.70 17.36
CA TYR A 162 9.21 -6.49 18.09
C TYR A 162 9.03 -6.51 19.59
N SER A 163 9.00 -5.31 20.17
CA SER A 163 8.96 -5.16 21.63
C SER A 163 7.75 -5.84 22.25
N LYS A 164 6.63 -5.89 21.53
CA LYS A 164 5.42 -6.58 22.00
C LYS A 164 5.45 -8.09 21.79
N LEU A 165 6.12 -8.55 20.74
CA LEU A 165 6.17 -9.98 20.42
C LEU A 165 7.08 -10.77 21.35
N PHE A 166 8.27 -10.23 21.62
CA PHE A 166 9.36 -10.99 22.22
C PHE A 166 10.03 -10.28 23.39
N GLY A 167 9.60 -9.05 23.71
CA GLY A 167 10.30 -8.19 24.68
C GLY A 167 11.69 -7.74 24.20
N ALA A 168 11.98 -7.95 22.92
CA ALA A 168 13.25 -7.61 22.32
C ALA A 168 13.43 -6.11 22.18
N GLN A 169 14.67 -5.65 22.28
CA GLN A 169 15.05 -4.24 22.14
C GLN A 169 15.57 -3.91 20.75
N THR A 170 16.13 -4.91 20.04
CA THR A 170 16.66 -4.79 18.69
C THR A 170 16.20 -5.97 17.84
N HIS A 171 16.31 -5.85 16.51
CA HIS A 171 15.95 -6.94 15.63
C HIS A 171 16.93 -8.13 15.69
N GLU A 172 18.14 -7.89 16.15
CA GLU A 172 19.13 -8.95 16.37
C GLU A 172 18.79 -9.84 17.57
N ASP A 173 18.02 -9.31 18.52
CA ASP A 173 17.54 -10.08 19.68
C ASP A 173 16.40 -11.04 19.32
N VAL A 174 15.85 -10.87 18.13
CA VAL A 174 14.78 -11.72 17.63
C VAL A 174 15.41 -12.73 16.68
N ASP A 175 15.69 -13.92 17.18
CA ASP A 175 15.91 -15.06 16.32
C ASP A 175 14.65 -15.27 15.46
N PHE A 176 14.38 -14.25 14.66
CA PHE A 176 13.36 -14.28 13.66
C PHE A 176 11.93 -13.98 14.16
N GLY A 177 11.33 -12.98 13.64
CA GLY A 177 9.89 -12.86 13.53
C GLY A 177 9.24 -14.06 12.82
N TRP A 178 9.94 -15.18 12.86
CA TRP A 178 9.56 -16.45 12.30
C TRP A 178 8.43 -17.05 13.14
N MET A 179 7.28 -17.18 12.55
CA MET A 179 6.20 -17.87 13.22
C MET A 179 6.53 -19.36 13.35
N GLN A 180 6.44 -19.88 14.57
CA GLN A 180 6.47 -21.31 14.80
C GLN A 180 5.05 -21.88 14.72
N GLY A 181 4.93 -23.03 14.07
CA GLY A 181 3.67 -23.76 13.94
C GLY A 181 3.01 -23.59 12.57
N TYR A 182 2.67 -24.73 11.97
CA TYR A 182 2.03 -24.80 10.66
C TYR A 182 0.73 -23.99 10.59
N ASP A 183 -0.07 -24.02 11.65
CA ASP A 183 -1.38 -23.36 11.69
C ASP A 183 -1.30 -21.84 11.45
N LYS A 184 -0.26 -21.20 11.96
CA LYS A 184 -0.04 -19.77 11.77
C LYS A 184 0.31 -19.44 10.32
N TRP A 185 1.17 -20.22 9.70
CA TRP A 185 1.53 -20.08 8.29
C TRP A 185 0.34 -20.39 7.40
N TYR A 186 -0.43 -21.42 7.71
CA TYR A 186 -1.65 -21.74 6.98
C TYR A 186 -2.68 -20.60 7.06
N SER A 187 -2.87 -20.02 8.25
CA SER A 187 -3.72 -18.84 8.42
C SER A 187 -3.23 -17.64 7.59
N ALA A 188 -1.92 -17.40 7.54
CA ALA A 188 -1.35 -16.32 6.74
C ALA A 188 -1.63 -16.48 5.24
N MET A 189 -1.63 -17.70 4.72
CA MET A 189 -1.88 -17.99 3.30
C MET A 189 -3.26 -17.54 2.82
N TRP A 190 -4.24 -17.37 3.71
CA TRP A 190 -5.56 -16.82 3.38
C TRP A 190 -5.57 -15.30 3.25
N ASN A 191 -4.53 -14.62 3.71
CA ASN A 191 -4.38 -13.18 3.68
C ASN A 191 -3.30 -12.79 2.68
N ARG A 192 -3.59 -12.88 1.38
CA ARG A 192 -2.67 -12.57 0.29
C ARG A 192 -3.17 -11.42 -0.56
N ALA A 193 -2.26 -10.56 -0.98
CA ALA A 193 -2.53 -9.61 -2.03
C ALA A 193 -2.63 -10.35 -3.39
N ALA A 194 -3.64 -10.03 -4.17
CA ALA A 194 -3.77 -10.57 -5.53
C ALA A 194 -2.79 -9.90 -6.49
N SER A 195 -2.61 -8.59 -6.38
CA SER A 195 -1.69 -7.79 -7.18
C SER A 195 -1.26 -6.55 -6.41
N THR A 196 -0.15 -5.96 -6.82
CA THR A 196 0.33 -4.66 -6.37
C THR A 196 0.62 -3.81 -7.60
N PHE A 197 0.35 -2.52 -7.53
CA PHE A 197 0.51 -1.61 -8.66
C PHE A 197 0.84 -0.20 -8.16
N SER A 198 1.26 0.66 -9.06
CA SER A 198 1.59 2.04 -8.77
C SER A 198 0.72 2.98 -9.60
N ILE A 199 0.19 4.00 -8.94
CA ILE A 199 -0.43 5.15 -9.60
C ILE A 199 0.70 6.14 -9.91
N THR A 200 0.86 6.48 -11.18
CA THR A 200 1.98 7.31 -11.61
C THR A 200 1.57 8.78 -11.63
N ALA A 201 2.42 9.62 -11.03
CA ALA A 201 2.48 11.06 -11.28
C ALA A 201 1.36 11.92 -10.69
N THR A 202 1.36 12.04 -9.38
CA THR A 202 0.59 13.09 -8.68
C THR A 202 1.03 14.52 -9.04
N ALA A 203 2.17 14.69 -9.73
CA ALA A 203 2.62 15.99 -10.25
C ALA A 203 1.80 16.50 -11.43
N THR A 204 1.04 15.65 -12.12
CA THR A 204 0.16 16.03 -13.22
C THR A 204 -1.30 16.13 -12.79
N ALA A 205 -2.09 16.94 -13.46
CA ALA A 205 -3.53 17.02 -13.21
C ALA A 205 -4.21 15.65 -13.40
N GLU A 206 -3.80 14.88 -14.41
CA GLU A 206 -4.33 13.54 -14.66
C GLU A 206 -3.96 12.55 -13.55
N GLY A 207 -2.72 12.56 -13.09
CA GLY A 207 -2.28 11.68 -11.99
C GLY A 207 -2.92 12.07 -10.66
N ARG A 208 -3.12 13.37 -10.38
CA ARG A 208 -3.90 13.83 -9.22
C ARG A 208 -5.34 13.34 -9.30
N GLN A 209 -5.97 13.45 -10.46
CA GLN A 209 -7.34 12.95 -10.68
C GLN A 209 -7.42 11.44 -10.46
N GLU A 210 -6.46 10.67 -10.98
CA GLU A 210 -6.43 9.22 -10.81
C GLU A 210 -6.28 8.81 -9.33
N LEU A 211 -5.41 9.47 -8.58
CA LEU A 211 -5.27 9.20 -7.15
C LEU A 211 -6.55 9.58 -6.38
N LYS A 212 -7.22 10.69 -6.72
CA LYS A 212 -8.52 11.04 -6.11
C LYS A 212 -9.61 10.02 -6.43
N GLU A 213 -9.69 9.54 -7.67
CA GLU A 213 -10.62 8.47 -8.04
C GLU A 213 -10.33 7.17 -7.28
N TRP A 214 -9.05 6.84 -7.07
CA TRP A 214 -8.66 5.70 -6.26
C TRP A 214 -9.11 5.86 -4.80
N LEU A 215 -8.81 7.00 -4.19
CA LEU A 215 -9.19 7.32 -2.81
C LEU A 215 -10.72 7.41 -2.62
N TYR A 216 -11.46 7.74 -3.66
CA TYR A 216 -12.92 7.88 -3.59
C TYR A 216 -13.64 6.54 -3.74
N ASP A 217 -13.33 5.76 -4.77
CA ASP A 217 -14.08 4.56 -5.10
C ASP A 217 -13.28 3.50 -5.87
N HIS A 218 -11.98 3.37 -5.61
CA HIS A 218 -11.08 2.46 -6.33
C HIS A 218 -11.16 2.62 -7.85
N CYS A 219 -11.26 3.87 -8.33
CA CYS A 219 -11.46 4.18 -9.75
C CYS A 219 -12.71 3.52 -10.37
N GLY A 220 -13.70 3.17 -9.55
CA GLY A 220 -14.94 2.52 -9.95
C GLY A 220 -14.91 1.00 -10.00
N ASP A 221 -13.94 0.38 -9.38
CA ASP A 221 -13.93 -1.06 -9.16
C ASP A 221 -15.11 -1.44 -8.23
N LYS A 222 -16.11 -2.12 -8.81
CA LYS A 222 -17.32 -2.51 -8.08
C LYS A 222 -17.12 -3.73 -7.17
N THR A 223 -15.95 -4.33 -7.15
CA THR A 223 -15.61 -5.40 -6.21
C THR A 223 -15.19 -4.86 -4.85
N MET A 224 -14.90 -3.54 -4.76
CA MET A 224 -14.54 -2.84 -3.53
C MET A 224 -15.70 -1.96 -3.03
N PRO A 225 -15.99 -1.97 -1.72
CA PRO A 225 -17.13 -1.23 -1.15
C PRO A 225 -16.84 0.25 -0.87
N SER A 226 -15.56 0.64 -0.81
CA SER A 226 -15.10 1.99 -0.45
C SER A 226 -13.99 2.46 -1.38
N GLY A 227 -13.42 3.63 -1.11
CA GLY A 227 -12.16 4.06 -1.71
C GLY A 227 -10.96 3.35 -1.10
N GLY A 228 -9.81 3.44 -1.75
CA GLY A 228 -8.55 2.86 -1.31
C GLY A 228 -7.64 3.85 -0.58
N VAL A 229 -6.46 3.37 -0.21
CA VAL A 229 -5.36 4.19 0.31
C VAL A 229 -4.10 3.94 -0.51
N ALA A 230 -3.12 4.85 -0.47
CA ALA A 230 -1.95 4.75 -1.31
C ALA A 230 -0.65 5.05 -0.54
N GLY A 231 0.37 4.26 -0.77
CA GLY A 231 1.68 4.46 -0.16
C GLY A 231 2.57 5.41 -0.96
N ILE A 232 3.30 6.29 -0.29
CA ILE A 232 4.27 7.21 -0.88
C ILE A 232 5.58 7.24 -0.09
N GLY A 233 6.68 7.45 -0.80
CA GLY A 233 7.97 7.78 -0.19
C GLY A 233 8.11 9.30 -0.04
N VAL A 234 8.66 9.75 1.08
CA VAL A 234 8.88 11.17 1.38
C VAL A 234 10.26 11.43 1.98
N ALA A 235 10.69 12.67 1.90
CA ALA A 235 11.86 13.18 2.61
C ALA A 235 11.38 13.84 3.92
N ALA A 236 11.25 13.04 4.98
CA ALA A 236 10.49 13.40 6.19
C ALA A 236 11.11 14.55 7.03
N TYR A 237 12.38 14.88 6.82
CA TYR A 237 13.02 15.99 7.56
C TYR A 237 12.81 17.31 6.82
N GLY A 238 11.57 17.76 6.77
CA GLY A 238 11.15 19.01 6.15
C GLY A 238 10.67 20.03 7.16
N ASN A 239 9.88 20.98 6.69
CA ASN A 239 9.24 22.01 7.50
C ASN A 239 7.74 21.79 7.57
N TRP A 240 7.19 22.01 8.75
CA TRP A 240 5.75 21.98 8.99
C TRP A 240 5.28 23.37 9.43
N LYS A 241 4.14 23.79 8.93
CA LYS A 241 3.47 25.02 9.34
C LYS A 241 2.05 24.75 9.83
N LYS A 242 1.36 25.78 10.26
CA LYS A 242 -0.05 25.71 10.67
C LYS A 242 -0.94 26.29 9.60
N ILE A 243 -2.01 25.58 9.27
CA ILE A 243 -3.04 26.02 8.32
C ILE A 243 -3.60 27.38 8.78
N PRO A 244 -3.67 28.37 7.88
CA PRO A 244 -4.15 29.72 8.19
C PRO A 244 -5.54 29.72 8.80
N THR A 245 -5.81 30.72 9.66
CA THR A 245 -7.08 30.86 10.37
C THR A 245 -8.06 31.72 9.55
N THR A 246 -8.41 31.26 8.33
CA THR A 246 -9.47 31.88 7.52
C THR A 246 -10.86 31.49 8.03
N THR A 247 -11.88 32.17 7.55
CA THR A 247 -13.26 31.79 7.82
C THR A 247 -13.57 30.41 7.27
N ASN A 248 -13.10 30.13 6.04
CA ASN A 248 -13.28 28.83 5.38
C ASN A 248 -12.60 27.71 6.18
N ASN A 249 -11.30 27.83 6.49
CA ASN A 249 -10.55 26.83 7.24
C ASN A 249 -11.13 26.57 8.66
N LYS A 250 -11.71 27.59 9.29
CA LYS A 250 -12.48 27.41 10.54
C LYS A 250 -13.75 26.59 10.33
N ASN A 251 -14.51 26.91 9.27
CA ASN A 251 -15.77 26.25 8.99
C ASN A 251 -15.61 24.76 8.67
N ILE A 252 -14.52 24.39 8.01
CA ILE A 252 -14.18 22.97 7.71
C ILE A 252 -13.35 22.30 8.82
N GLY A 253 -13.02 23.01 9.91
CA GLY A 253 -12.41 22.46 11.11
C GLY A 253 -10.89 22.20 11.03
N VAL A 254 -10.18 22.76 10.04
CA VAL A 254 -8.74 22.50 9.83
C VAL A 254 -7.83 23.65 10.25
N ALA A 255 -8.38 24.80 10.61
CA ALA A 255 -7.60 25.97 11.02
C ALA A 255 -6.66 25.64 12.19
N GLY A 256 -5.37 25.96 12.05
CA GLY A 256 -4.33 25.68 13.03
C GLY A 256 -3.80 24.23 13.04
N MET A 257 -4.33 23.35 12.21
CA MET A 257 -3.75 22.02 11.99
C MET A 257 -2.42 22.12 11.24
N SER A 258 -1.61 21.08 11.36
CA SER A 258 -0.29 21.04 10.72
C SER A 258 -0.37 20.65 9.25
N TYR A 259 0.45 21.30 8.43
CA TYR A 259 0.66 20.93 7.03
C TYR A 259 2.13 20.94 6.67
N VAL A 260 2.47 20.25 5.59
CA VAL A 260 3.82 20.22 5.01
C VAL A 260 4.08 21.53 4.28
N ASP A 261 5.03 22.32 4.78
CA ASP A 261 5.48 23.55 4.12
C ASP A 261 6.62 23.26 3.12
N ALA A 262 7.46 22.30 3.45
CA ALA A 262 8.46 21.75 2.52
C ALA A 262 8.87 20.35 2.96
N TRP A 263 9.10 19.46 2.00
CA TRP A 263 9.78 18.19 2.23
C TRP A 263 11.30 18.43 2.34
N GLY A 264 12.01 17.50 2.98
CA GLY A 264 13.46 17.50 3.00
C GLY A 264 14.09 17.11 1.64
N ASP A 265 15.41 16.98 1.61
CA ASP A 265 16.16 16.75 0.36
C ASP A 265 16.36 15.26 0.01
N THR A 266 16.21 14.37 0.97
CA THR A 266 16.55 12.96 0.79
C THR A 266 15.39 12.05 1.24
N TYR A 267 14.98 11.16 0.35
CA TYR A 267 13.98 10.14 0.66
C TYR A 267 14.47 9.22 1.78
N ASN A 268 13.72 9.17 2.86
CA ASN A 268 14.09 8.44 4.06
C ASN A 268 12.89 7.85 4.83
N HIS A 269 11.68 8.09 4.34
CA HIS A 269 10.48 7.68 5.06
C HIS A 269 9.35 7.29 4.11
N ALA A 270 8.44 6.44 4.60
CA ALA A 270 7.28 5.97 3.90
C ALA A 270 6.01 6.29 4.72
N VAL A 271 5.01 6.87 4.06
CA VAL A 271 3.73 7.29 4.67
C VAL A 271 2.56 6.93 3.76
N THR A 272 1.34 7.02 4.26
CA THR A 272 0.13 6.61 3.52
C THR A 272 -0.79 7.79 3.25
N VAL A 273 -1.13 8.02 1.99
CA VAL A 273 -2.20 8.95 1.60
C VAL A 273 -3.53 8.26 1.83
N VAL A 274 -4.36 8.84 2.67
CA VAL A 274 -5.66 8.29 3.06
C VAL A 274 -6.85 9.10 2.54
N GLY A 275 -6.58 10.27 1.95
CA GLY A 275 -7.64 11.13 1.48
C GLY A 275 -7.14 12.44 0.90
N TYR A 276 -8.08 13.34 0.66
CA TYR A 276 -7.83 14.69 0.19
C TYR A 276 -8.94 15.64 0.66
N ASP A 277 -8.63 16.95 0.67
CA ASP A 277 -9.61 18.00 0.90
C ASP A 277 -9.31 19.19 -0.02
N ASP A 278 -10.19 19.43 -0.97
CA ASP A 278 -10.08 20.48 -2.00
C ASP A 278 -10.44 21.88 -1.50
N ARG A 279 -10.86 21.97 -0.23
CA ARG A 279 -11.36 23.22 0.37
C ARG A 279 -10.34 23.96 1.21
N ILE A 280 -9.23 23.29 1.56
CA ILE A 280 -8.21 23.86 2.45
C ILE A 280 -7.47 24.99 1.74
N GLU A 281 -7.36 26.14 2.40
CA GLU A 281 -6.66 27.31 1.89
C GLU A 281 -5.33 27.51 2.62
N PHE A 282 -4.29 27.83 1.87
CA PHE A 282 -2.92 28.07 2.34
C PHE A 282 -2.44 29.44 1.91
N ASP A 283 -1.32 29.87 2.50
CA ASP A 283 -0.44 30.97 2.07
C ASP A 283 0.93 30.31 1.91
N LEU A 284 1.23 29.85 0.70
CA LEU A 284 2.42 29.02 0.42
C LEU A 284 3.61 29.83 -0.06
N ASP A 285 3.41 31.06 -0.54
CA ASP A 285 4.47 31.95 -0.95
C ASP A 285 4.81 33.01 0.12
N GLY A 286 3.94 33.19 1.13
CA GLY A 286 4.14 34.08 2.26
C GLY A 286 3.81 35.55 1.96
N ASP A 287 3.00 35.83 0.93
CA ASP A 287 2.60 37.20 0.56
C ASP A 287 1.45 37.75 1.45
N GLY A 288 0.89 36.90 2.32
CA GLY A 288 -0.18 37.23 3.24
C GLY A 288 -1.58 37.13 2.66
N LYS A 289 -1.72 36.71 1.39
CA LYS A 289 -3.00 36.30 0.84
C LYS A 289 -3.13 34.78 0.97
N VAL A 290 -4.34 34.29 1.01
CA VAL A 290 -4.61 32.89 1.33
C VAL A 290 -5.58 32.32 0.30
N GLY A 291 -5.23 31.17 -0.27
CA GLY A 291 -6.12 30.45 -1.15
C GLY A 291 -6.13 30.95 -2.60
N GLU A 292 -5.02 31.46 -3.07
CA GLU A 292 -4.85 31.90 -4.46
C GLU A 292 -4.75 30.67 -5.38
N LYS A 293 -5.79 30.46 -6.21
CA LYS A 293 -5.94 29.24 -7.03
C LYS A 293 -4.91 29.14 -8.16
N ASP A 294 -4.49 30.25 -8.69
CA ASP A 294 -3.44 30.34 -9.72
C ASP A 294 -2.04 30.05 -9.18
N GLU A 295 -1.88 30.02 -7.85
CA GLU A 295 -0.63 29.68 -7.17
C GLU A 295 -0.65 28.30 -6.49
N ASP A 296 -1.65 27.45 -6.79
CA ASP A 296 -1.86 26.13 -6.19
C ASP A 296 -1.97 26.14 -4.65
N GLU A 297 -2.54 27.20 -4.10
CA GLU A 297 -2.72 27.38 -2.63
C GLU A 297 -4.02 26.79 -2.08
N VAL A 298 -4.72 26.00 -2.88
CA VAL A 298 -5.97 25.37 -2.49
C VAL A 298 -5.89 23.87 -2.67
N GLY A 299 -6.31 23.16 -1.62
CA GLY A 299 -6.41 21.70 -1.58
C GLY A 299 -5.15 21.00 -1.12
N ALA A 300 -5.36 19.87 -0.47
CA ALA A 300 -4.30 19.03 0.09
C ALA A 300 -4.65 17.55 0.10
N TRP A 301 -3.61 16.75 0.11
CA TRP A 301 -3.67 15.34 0.49
C TRP A 301 -3.73 15.20 2.01
N ILE A 302 -4.43 14.18 2.51
CA ILE A 302 -4.43 13.77 3.91
C ILE A 302 -3.49 12.58 4.03
N ILE A 303 -2.47 12.71 4.87
CA ILE A 303 -1.40 11.71 5.03
C ILE A 303 -1.44 11.15 6.45
N ALA A 304 -1.48 9.83 6.56
CA ALA A 304 -1.27 9.10 7.80
C ALA A 304 0.20 8.72 7.95
N ASN A 305 0.77 8.98 9.13
CA ASN A 305 2.13 8.63 9.51
C ASN A 305 2.13 7.54 10.59
N SER A 306 3.24 6.84 10.72
CA SER A 306 3.44 5.76 11.69
C SER A 306 4.31 6.19 12.88
N TRP A 307 4.14 7.43 13.36
CA TRP A 307 4.86 7.99 14.51
C TRP A 307 3.96 8.22 15.73
N GLY A 308 2.81 7.52 15.78
CA GLY A 308 1.86 7.54 16.87
C GLY A 308 0.94 8.76 16.91
N ASN A 309 -0.09 8.67 17.74
CA ASN A 309 -1.12 9.70 17.89
C ASN A 309 -0.62 11.03 18.47
N GLY A 310 0.56 11.06 19.06
CA GLY A 310 1.15 12.30 19.60
C GLY A 310 1.80 13.17 18.53
N TRP A 311 1.95 12.64 17.30
CA TRP A 311 2.55 13.37 16.21
C TRP A 311 1.52 14.23 15.48
N GLU A 312 1.86 15.50 15.23
CA GLU A 312 1.09 16.52 14.49
C GLU A 312 -0.45 16.46 14.72
N ASN A 313 -1.27 16.22 13.71
CA ASN A 313 -2.73 16.16 13.79
C ASN A 313 -3.19 14.76 14.22
N LYS A 314 -2.78 14.28 15.38
CA LYS A 314 -3.09 12.93 15.89
C LYS A 314 -2.59 11.81 14.97
N GLY A 315 -1.38 11.96 14.42
CA GLY A 315 -0.77 11.02 13.51
C GLY A 315 -0.99 11.32 12.02
N PHE A 316 -1.71 12.39 11.70
CA PHE A 316 -1.97 12.85 10.34
C PHE A 316 -1.27 14.19 10.05
N ILE A 317 -1.10 14.49 8.77
CA ILE A 317 -0.65 15.79 8.28
C ILE A 317 -1.27 16.08 6.93
N TYR A 318 -1.52 17.36 6.63
CA TYR A 318 -1.94 17.81 5.31
C TYR A 318 -0.73 18.11 4.42
N CYS A 319 -0.81 17.75 3.15
CA CYS A 319 0.22 18.07 2.15
C CYS A 319 -0.42 18.81 0.98
N PRO A 320 -0.19 20.13 0.83
CA PRO A 320 -0.70 20.90 -0.29
C PRO A 320 -0.35 20.28 -1.65
N TYR A 321 -1.25 20.36 -2.62
CA TYR A 321 -1.04 19.79 -3.95
C TYR A 321 0.16 20.38 -4.70
N LYS A 322 0.59 21.57 -4.33
CA LYS A 322 1.82 22.22 -4.82
C LYS A 322 3.06 21.35 -4.56
N TYR A 323 3.09 20.67 -3.41
CA TYR A 323 4.19 19.77 -3.07
C TYR A 323 3.90 18.37 -3.60
N SER A 324 4.32 18.12 -4.84
CA SER A 324 4.18 16.81 -5.46
C SER A 324 4.94 15.74 -4.67
N PHE A 325 4.34 14.57 -4.55
CA PHE A 325 5.07 13.40 -4.08
C PHE A 325 6.01 12.92 -5.19
N ALA A 326 7.25 12.61 -4.84
CA ALA A 326 7.97 11.68 -5.68
C ALA A 326 7.35 10.30 -5.40
N VAL A 327 6.45 9.92 -6.25
CA VAL A 327 5.91 8.55 -6.26
C VAL A 327 7.06 7.65 -6.66
N ASN A 328 7.36 6.63 -5.85
CA ASN A 328 8.33 5.62 -6.22
C ASN A 328 7.97 5.04 -7.58
N LYS A 329 8.89 5.20 -8.51
CA LYS A 329 8.79 4.60 -9.83
C LYS A 329 9.08 3.11 -9.76
#